data_32ec57feebeb6d8e6d732678787bf5cf
#
_entry.id   32ec57feebeb6d8e6d732678787bf5cf
#
_cell.length_a   1.000
_cell.length_b   1.000
_cell.length_c   1.000
_cell.angle_alpha   90.00
_cell.angle_beta   90.00
_cell.angle_gamma   90.00
#
_symmetry.space_group_name_H-M   'P 1'
#
loop_
_entity.id
_entity.type
_entity.pdbx_description
1 polymer ?
#
loop_
_entity_poly.entity_id
_entity_poly.type
_entity_poly.pdbx_seq_one_letter_code
_entity_poly.pdbx_strand_id
1 'polypeptide(L)'
;ASFADGIIARMGGDEFVVALQGEYTKEEMCQKLDGFMEKMRAFFAMNHEFKNLSVSIGVLLEKNNDGQVDVLLHKSDEAMYTAKKSGKNRYCFYDDI
;
A
#
# COMPACT_ATOMS: atom_id res chain seq x y z
N ALA A 1 0.35 -14.78 5.33
CA ALA A 1 0.82 -13.59 4.80
C ALA A 1 1.57 -13.76 3.49
N SER A 2 1.20 -12.97 2.53
CA SER A 2 1.72 -13.07 1.18
C SER A 2 3.04 -12.30 0.98
N PHE A 3 3.54 -11.64 2.03
CA PHE A 3 4.67 -10.72 1.87
C PHE A 3 5.82 -11.09 2.79
N ALA A 4 6.32 -12.32 2.61
CA ALA A 4 7.40 -12.83 3.46
C ALA A 4 8.70 -12.03 3.33
N ASP A 5 8.92 -11.42 2.16
CA ASP A 5 10.15 -10.69 1.87
C ASP A 5 9.96 -9.19 1.92
N GLY A 6 8.99 -8.72 2.69
CA GLY A 6 8.67 -7.31 2.68
C GLY A 6 8.25 -6.76 4.02
N ILE A 7 7.95 -5.49 4.00
CA ILE A 7 7.50 -4.74 5.16
C ILE A 7 6.08 -4.26 4.89
N ILE A 8 5.18 -4.52 5.84
CA ILE A 8 3.85 -3.94 5.82
C ILE A 8 3.72 -3.16 7.12
N ALA A 9 3.45 -1.88 7.01
CA ALA A 9 3.34 -1.03 8.19
C ALA A 9 2.12 -0.13 8.11
N ARG A 10 1.49 0.06 9.25
CA ARG A 10 0.39 1.01 9.40
C ARG A 10 0.99 2.32 9.88
N MET A 11 0.84 3.37 9.10
CA MET A 11 1.42 4.68 9.41
C MET A 11 0.45 5.59 10.13
N GLY A 12 -0.84 5.32 10.00
CA GLY A 12 -1.90 6.07 10.65
C GLY A 12 -3.15 5.23 10.65
N GLY A 13 -4.30 5.79 11.00
CA GLY A 13 -5.54 5.05 11.11
C GLY A 13 -5.92 4.33 9.83
N ASP A 14 -5.77 5.00 8.71
CA ASP A 14 -6.16 4.51 7.40
C ASP A 14 -4.99 4.53 6.40
N GLU A 15 -3.77 4.62 6.90
CA GLU A 15 -2.58 4.79 6.07
C GLU A 15 -1.67 3.59 6.22
N PHE A 16 -1.36 2.93 5.10
CA PHE A 16 -0.52 1.74 5.08
C PHE A 16 0.57 1.88 4.03
N VAL A 17 1.70 1.25 4.31
CA VAL A 17 2.79 1.16 3.35
C VAL A 17 3.16 -0.30 3.17
N VAL A 18 3.54 -0.63 1.95
CA VAL A 18 4.00 -1.97 1.59
C VAL A 18 5.31 -1.80 0.82
N ALA A 19 6.38 -2.36 1.34
CA ALA A 19 7.67 -2.33 0.68
C ALA A 19 8.15 -3.77 0.50
N LEU A 20 8.29 -4.18 -0.74
CA LEU A 20 8.69 -5.54 -1.09
C LEU A 20 10.04 -5.54 -1.74
N GLN A 21 10.90 -6.47 -1.33
CA GLN A 21 12.19 -6.70 -1.93
C GLN A 21 12.14 -8.04 -2.68
N GLY A 22 12.62 -8.04 -3.91
CA GLY A 22 12.62 -9.24 -4.71
C GLY A 22 12.01 -9.01 -6.07
N GLU A 23 11.72 -10.10 -6.76
CA GLU A 23 11.22 -10.05 -8.12
C GLU A 23 9.70 -10.09 -8.16
N TYR A 24 9.09 -9.02 -7.73
CA TYR A 24 7.65 -8.85 -7.81
C TYR A 24 7.33 -7.96 -9.00
N THR A 25 6.37 -8.35 -9.81
CA THR A 25 5.93 -7.49 -10.89
C THR A 25 4.82 -6.57 -10.41
N LYS A 26 4.74 -5.41 -11.04
CA LYS A 26 3.69 -4.46 -10.77
C LYS A 26 2.31 -5.06 -11.02
N GLU A 27 2.20 -5.85 -12.09
CA GLU A 27 0.95 -6.50 -12.45
C GLU A 27 0.45 -7.45 -11.38
N GLU A 28 1.35 -8.27 -10.83
CA GLU A 28 0.99 -9.19 -9.75
C GLU A 28 0.52 -8.43 -8.52
N MET A 29 1.20 -7.35 -8.20
CA MET A 29 0.84 -6.55 -7.04
C MET A 29 -0.47 -5.81 -7.26
N CYS A 30 -0.72 -5.32 -8.47
CA CYS A 30 -1.99 -4.66 -8.76
C CYS A 30 -3.16 -5.62 -8.55
N GLN A 31 -3.04 -6.87 -8.98
CA GLN A 31 -4.10 -7.85 -8.77
C GLN A 31 -4.39 -8.07 -7.29
N LYS A 32 -3.33 -8.21 -6.49
CA LYS A 32 -3.50 -8.42 -5.06
C LYS A 32 -4.08 -7.19 -4.37
N LEU A 33 -3.58 -6.03 -4.74
CA LEU A 33 -4.02 -4.78 -4.13
C LEU A 33 -5.45 -4.43 -4.54
N ASP A 34 -5.81 -4.67 -5.79
CA ASP A 34 -7.19 -4.44 -6.25
C ASP A 34 -8.16 -5.32 -5.47
N GLY A 35 -7.81 -6.59 -5.27
CA GLY A 35 -8.63 -7.49 -4.49
C GLY A 35 -8.77 -7.04 -3.05
N PHE A 36 -7.68 -6.60 -2.45
CA PHE A 36 -7.69 -6.10 -1.09
C PHE A 36 -8.55 -4.85 -0.96
N MET A 37 -8.37 -3.90 -1.88
CA MET A 37 -9.14 -2.65 -1.86
C MET A 37 -10.63 -2.91 -2.02
N GLU A 38 -10.98 -3.84 -2.89
CA GLU A 38 -12.37 -4.20 -3.11
C GLU A 38 -13.01 -4.77 -1.85
N LYS A 39 -12.28 -5.66 -1.17
CA LYS A 39 -12.76 -6.22 0.10
C LYS A 39 -12.91 -5.16 1.18
N MET A 40 -11.96 -4.22 1.26
CA MET A 40 -12.03 -3.16 2.25
C MET A 40 -13.20 -2.21 1.98
N ARG A 41 -13.42 -1.86 0.71
CA ARG A 41 -14.55 -1.01 0.36
C ARG A 41 -15.89 -1.68 0.72
N ALA A 42 -16.00 -2.98 0.43
CA ALA A 42 -17.21 -3.73 0.78
C ALA A 42 -17.41 -3.78 2.27
N PHE A 43 -16.35 -4.02 3.03
CA PHE A 43 -16.41 -4.05 4.49
C PHE A 43 -16.88 -2.71 5.05
N PHE A 44 -16.32 -1.62 4.59
CA PHE A 44 -16.70 -0.29 5.08
C PHE A 44 -18.14 0.04 4.69
N ALA A 45 -18.56 -0.35 3.50
CA ALA A 45 -19.92 -0.10 3.04
C ALA A 45 -20.96 -0.86 3.84
N MET A 46 -20.63 -2.06 4.32
CA MET A 46 -21.53 -2.88 5.10
C MET A 46 -21.67 -2.45 6.55
N ASN A 47 -20.72 -1.68 7.04
CA ASN A 47 -20.68 -1.24 8.42
C ASN A 47 -20.97 0.26 8.47
N HIS A 48 -22.17 0.60 8.91
CA HIS A 48 -22.65 1.98 8.91
C HIS A 48 -21.68 2.94 9.60
N GLU A 49 -21.03 2.49 10.66
CA GLU A 49 -20.08 3.29 11.42
C GLU A 49 -18.83 3.62 10.61
N PHE A 50 -18.52 2.82 9.60
CA PHE A 50 -17.28 2.94 8.84
C PHE A 50 -17.48 3.39 7.40
N LYS A 51 -18.67 3.80 7.03
CA LYS A 51 -18.98 4.10 5.63
C LYS A 51 -18.15 5.25 5.04
N ASN A 52 -17.60 6.09 5.89
CA ASN A 52 -16.75 7.21 5.44
C ASN A 52 -15.27 6.91 5.55
N LEU A 53 -14.92 5.70 5.94
CA LEU A 53 -13.52 5.31 6.05
C LEU A 53 -13.00 4.78 4.72
N SER A 54 -11.71 4.91 4.54
CA SER A 54 -11.03 4.38 3.38
C SER A 54 -9.59 4.05 3.75
N VAL A 55 -8.89 3.41 2.82
CA VAL A 55 -7.50 3.01 3.03
C VAL A 55 -6.65 3.64 1.93
N SER A 56 -5.53 4.23 2.33
CA SER A 56 -4.53 4.75 1.40
C SER A 56 -3.26 3.94 1.56
N ILE A 57 -2.70 3.45 0.46
CA ILE A 57 -1.56 2.55 0.50
C ILE A 57 -0.45 3.05 -0.40
N GLY A 58 0.75 3.15 0.14
CA GLY A 58 1.94 3.40 -0.66
C GLY A 58 2.69 2.09 -0.88
N VAL A 59 3.13 1.87 -2.09
CA VAL A 59 3.77 0.61 -2.48
C VAL A 59 5.14 0.88 -3.08
N LEU A 60 6.14 0.17 -2.57
CA LEU A 60 7.48 0.19 -3.12
C LEU A 60 7.88 -1.23 -3.52
N LEU A 61 8.30 -1.40 -4.76
CA LEU A 61 8.87 -2.65 -5.24
C LEU A 61 10.35 -2.44 -5.48
N GLU A 62 11.18 -3.14 -4.73
CA GLU A 62 12.63 -3.00 -4.80
C GLU A 62 13.23 -4.33 -5.21
N LYS A 63 13.99 -4.33 -6.32
CA LYS A 63 14.57 -5.58 -6.82
C LYS A 63 15.77 -6.03 -6.02
N ASN A 64 16.52 -5.10 -5.45
CA ASN A 64 17.73 -5.41 -4.71
C ASN A 64 17.41 -5.60 -3.23
N ASN A 65 18.13 -6.52 -2.59
CA ASN A 65 17.93 -6.81 -1.18
C ASN A 65 18.83 -5.99 -0.26
N ASP A 66 19.48 -4.99 -0.79
CA ASP A 66 20.47 -4.20 -0.04
C ASP A 66 19.90 -2.87 0.45
N GLY A 67 18.60 -2.66 0.31
CA GLY A 67 17.95 -1.46 0.79
C GLY A 67 17.80 -1.47 2.31
N GLN A 68 18.07 -0.34 2.94
CA GLN A 68 17.88 -0.18 4.37
C GLN A 68 16.41 0.06 4.67
N VAL A 69 15.96 -0.44 5.81
CA VAL A 69 14.55 -0.38 6.20
C VAL A 69 14.03 1.05 6.22
N ASP A 70 14.80 1.97 6.78
CA ASP A 70 14.36 3.36 6.86
C ASP A 70 14.21 4.01 5.48
N VAL A 71 15.07 3.66 4.53
CA VAL A 71 14.96 4.16 3.17
C VAL A 71 13.72 3.58 2.49
N LEU A 72 13.49 2.28 2.68
CA LEU A 72 12.32 1.62 2.10
C LEU A 72 11.03 2.21 2.65
N LEU A 73 10.97 2.43 3.95
CA LEU A 73 9.80 3.05 4.58
C LEU A 73 9.60 4.47 4.08
N HIS A 74 10.67 5.24 3.94
CA HIS A 74 10.56 6.62 3.46
C HIS A 74 9.96 6.68 2.06
N LYS A 75 10.46 5.83 1.15
CA LYS A 75 9.97 5.80 -0.22
C LYS A 75 8.51 5.35 -0.29
N SER A 76 8.15 4.30 0.44
CA SER A 76 6.78 3.82 0.44
C SER A 76 5.83 4.83 1.10
N ASP A 77 6.33 5.58 2.08
CA ASP A 77 5.54 6.62 2.71
C ASP A 77 5.26 7.78 1.75
N GLU A 78 6.23 8.14 0.92
CA GLU A 78 6.00 9.16 -0.13
C GLU A 78 4.91 8.72 -1.09
N ALA A 79 4.91 7.44 -1.46
CA ALA A 79 3.88 6.89 -2.33
C ALA A 79 2.52 6.91 -1.64
N MET A 80 2.48 6.56 -0.37
CA MET A 80 1.24 6.59 0.41
C MET A 80 0.69 8.01 0.52
N TYR A 81 1.55 8.98 0.74
CA TYR A 81 1.14 10.37 0.81
C TYR A 81 0.54 10.84 -0.51
N THR A 82 1.13 10.40 -1.63
CA THR A 82 0.60 10.69 -2.95
C THR A 82 -0.79 10.09 -3.13
N ALA A 83 -1.00 8.85 -2.69
CA ALA A 83 -2.31 8.23 -2.73
C ALA A 83 -3.32 9.02 -1.91
N LYS A 84 -2.92 9.47 -0.74
CA LYS A 84 -3.78 10.24 0.14
C LYS A 84 -4.16 11.58 -0.46
N LYS A 85 -3.20 12.28 -1.04
CA LYS A 85 -3.45 13.58 -1.69
C LYS A 85 -4.29 13.45 -2.95
N SER A 86 -4.21 12.33 -3.63
CA SER A 86 -4.93 12.11 -4.88
C SER A 86 -6.40 11.73 -4.67
N GLY A 87 -6.85 11.66 -3.43
CA GLY A 87 -8.25 11.40 -3.15
C GLY A 87 -8.51 10.27 -2.18
N LYS A 88 -7.48 9.68 -1.59
CA LYS A 88 -7.60 8.56 -0.67
C LYS A 88 -8.22 7.33 -1.34
N ASN A 89 -8.47 6.28 -0.61
CA ASN A 89 -9.15 5.08 -1.10
C ASN A 89 -8.49 4.52 -2.34
N ARG A 90 -7.16 4.40 -2.30
CA ARG A 90 -6.36 3.94 -3.42
C ARG A 90 -4.97 3.53 -2.97
N TYR A 91 -4.25 2.88 -3.85
CA TYR A 91 -2.83 2.64 -3.65
C TYR A 91 -2.05 3.38 -4.73
N CYS A 92 -0.77 3.61 -4.45
CA CYS A 92 0.10 4.28 -5.39
C CYS A 92 1.48 3.65 -5.30
N PHE A 93 2.07 3.36 -6.46
CA PHE A 93 3.45 2.85 -6.51
C PHE A 93 4.42 4.02 -6.48
N TYR A 94 5.53 3.83 -5.78
CA TYR A 94 6.56 4.86 -5.70
C TYR A 94 7.08 5.25 -7.08
N ASP A 95 7.22 4.28 -7.98
CA ASP A 95 7.75 4.53 -9.32
C ASP A 95 6.83 5.40 -10.17
N ASP A 96 5.60 5.58 -9.76
CA ASP A 96 4.61 6.36 -10.51
C ASP A 96 4.44 7.79 -10.02
N ILE A 97 5.25 8.21 -9.05
CA ILE A 97 5.13 9.58 -8.54
C ILE A 97 6.21 10.50 -9.08
#